data_1488da569fba95ec1835b7813fca2ddc
#
_entry.id   1488da569fba95ec1835b7813fca2ddc
#
_cell.length_a   1.000
_cell.length_b   1.000
_cell.length_c   1.000
_cell.angle_alpha   90.00
_cell.angle_beta   90.00
_cell.angle_gamma   90.00
#
_symmetry.space_group_name_H-M   'P 1'
#
loop_
_entity.id
_entity.type
_entity.pdbx_description
1 polymer ?
#
loop_
_entity_poly.entity_id
_entity_poly.type
_entity_poly.pdbx_seq_one_letter_code
_entity_poly.pdbx_strand_id
1 'polypeptide(L)'
;MIKGIISHDFEGSLEEIRISESNAVFVIAVKQTEESLIGTEYCIQNISLVDRMSRRDAVTILARSVKDMLIKLNDEQPKGACKAMGKFMEAFRDGANTYMLEHIDEIMAGKEDEKHVH
;
A
#
# COMPACT_ATOMS: atom_id res chain seq x y z
N MET A 1 18.65 -4.90 -9.40
CA MET A 1 18.27 -4.27 -8.11
C MET A 1 17.56 -2.95 -8.37
N ILE A 2 16.64 -2.60 -7.53
CA ILE A 2 15.80 -1.42 -7.68
C ILE A 2 16.46 -0.24 -6.98
N LYS A 3 16.56 0.89 -7.67
CA LYS A 3 17.08 2.14 -7.14
C LYS A 3 16.12 3.26 -7.46
N GLY A 4 16.12 4.31 -6.68
CA GLY A 4 15.27 5.45 -6.94
C GLY A 4 15.70 6.71 -6.20
N ILE A 5 15.13 7.82 -6.63
CA ILE A 5 15.30 9.12 -5.99
C ILE A 5 13.92 9.76 -5.88
N ILE A 6 13.59 10.23 -4.69
CA ILE A 6 12.41 11.05 -4.45
C ILE A 6 12.87 12.45 -4.13
N SER A 7 12.48 13.41 -4.96
CA SER A 7 12.78 14.82 -4.75
C SER A 7 11.64 15.47 -3.98
N HIS A 8 12.00 16.26 -2.99
CA HIS A 8 11.07 16.91 -2.10
C HIS A 8 11.42 18.38 -2.00
N ASP A 9 10.49 19.24 -2.40
CA ASP A 9 10.63 20.70 -2.28
C ASP A 9 9.71 21.18 -1.15
N PHE A 10 10.33 21.54 -0.05
CA PHE A 10 9.62 22.05 1.12
C PHE A 10 10.12 23.46 1.47
N GLU A 11 9.24 24.43 1.37
CA GLU A 11 9.53 25.85 1.65
C GLU A 11 10.75 26.39 0.89
N GLY A 12 10.89 26.01 -0.37
CA GLY A 12 11.99 26.46 -1.23
C GLY A 12 13.31 25.71 -1.05
N SER A 13 13.35 24.72 -0.18
CA SER A 13 14.51 23.87 0.03
C SER A 13 14.28 22.52 -0.67
N LEU A 14 15.13 22.19 -1.64
CA LEU A 14 15.06 20.91 -2.36
C LEU A 14 15.85 19.85 -1.62
N GLU A 15 15.17 18.80 -1.20
CA GLU A 15 15.79 17.63 -0.60
C GLU A 15 15.59 16.41 -1.48
N GLU A 16 16.56 15.53 -1.47
CA GLU A 16 16.49 14.25 -2.19
C GLU A 16 16.57 13.09 -1.22
N ILE A 17 15.64 12.14 -1.36
CA ILE A 17 15.68 10.88 -0.63
C ILE A 17 16.13 9.82 -1.62
N ARG A 18 17.29 9.23 -1.38
CA ARG A 18 17.84 8.17 -2.22
C ARG A 18 17.44 6.80 -1.69
N ILE A 19 16.87 6.00 -2.58
CA ILE A 19 16.59 4.60 -2.31
C ILE A 19 17.78 3.81 -2.84
N SER A 20 18.54 3.18 -1.94
CA SER A 20 19.67 2.32 -2.30
C SER A 20 19.18 1.02 -2.94
N GLU A 21 20.10 0.18 -3.38
CA GLU A 21 19.78 -1.10 -4.01
C GLU A 21 18.83 -1.93 -3.15
N SER A 22 17.65 -2.24 -3.69
CA SER A 22 16.56 -2.88 -2.97
C SER A 22 15.95 -4.01 -3.79
N ASN A 23 15.47 -5.05 -3.10
CA ASN A 23 14.72 -6.14 -3.72
C ASN A 23 13.24 -5.85 -3.87
N ALA A 24 12.72 -4.94 -3.08
CA ALA A 24 11.33 -4.50 -3.19
C ALA A 24 11.21 -3.02 -2.86
N VAL A 25 10.40 -2.30 -3.64
CA VAL A 25 10.11 -0.88 -3.41
C VAL A 25 8.62 -0.67 -3.61
N PHE A 26 7.98 -0.08 -2.62
CA PHE A 26 6.58 0.27 -2.65
C PHE A 26 6.45 1.78 -2.43
N VAL A 27 5.82 2.47 -3.36
CA VAL A 27 5.62 3.92 -3.27
C VAL A 27 4.13 4.21 -3.35
N ILE A 28 3.66 5.01 -2.43
CA ILE A 28 2.28 5.51 -2.41
C ILE A 28 2.35 7.03 -2.44
N ALA A 29 1.77 7.64 -3.46
CA ALA A 29 1.66 9.07 -3.58
C ALA A 29 0.19 9.48 -3.62
N VAL A 30 -0.16 10.46 -2.83
CA VAL A 30 -1.54 10.92 -2.69
C VAL A 30 -1.60 12.41 -2.99
N LYS A 31 -2.50 12.79 -3.88
CA LYS A 31 -2.74 14.20 -4.20
C LYS A 31 -4.19 14.54 -3.92
N GLN A 32 -4.41 15.61 -3.19
CA GLN A 32 -5.74 16.18 -3.01
C GLN A 32 -6.16 16.86 -4.32
N THR A 33 -7.27 16.43 -4.89
CA THR A 33 -7.73 16.93 -6.19
C THR A 33 -8.85 17.96 -6.07
N GLU A 34 -9.76 17.77 -5.13
CA GLU A 34 -10.90 18.66 -4.93
C GLU A 34 -11.32 18.71 -3.47
N GLU A 35 -11.66 19.91 -3.00
CA GLU A 35 -12.38 20.10 -1.75
C GLU A 35 -13.80 20.56 -2.08
N SER A 36 -14.78 19.85 -1.55
CA SER A 36 -16.19 20.22 -1.69
C SER A 36 -16.89 20.16 -0.33
N LEU A 37 -18.13 20.65 -0.28
CA LEU A 37 -18.95 20.56 0.93
C LEU A 37 -19.26 19.12 1.35
N ILE A 38 -19.06 18.16 0.44
CA ILE A 38 -19.33 16.73 0.66
C ILE A 38 -18.10 16.01 1.20
N GLY A 39 -16.90 16.57 1.00
CA GLY A 39 -15.64 15.99 1.45
C GLY A 39 -14.48 16.35 0.56
N THR A 40 -13.34 15.73 0.85
CA THR A 40 -12.10 15.91 0.10
C THR A 40 -11.87 14.71 -0.80
N GLU A 41 -11.58 14.96 -2.07
CA GLU A 41 -11.22 13.92 -3.02
C GLU A 41 -9.70 13.80 -3.15
N TYR A 42 -9.23 12.58 -3.30
CA TYR A 42 -7.82 12.27 -3.45
C TYR A 42 -7.56 11.43 -4.70
N CYS A 43 -6.44 11.69 -5.35
CA CYS A 43 -5.90 10.83 -6.39
C CYS A 43 -4.73 10.04 -5.80
N ILE A 44 -4.80 8.73 -5.89
CA ILE A 44 -3.79 7.83 -5.34
C ILE A 44 -3.02 7.19 -6.47
N GLN A 45 -1.70 7.32 -6.43
CA GLN A 45 -0.79 6.59 -7.31
C GLN A 45 0.02 5.63 -6.46
N ASN A 46 0.22 4.43 -6.97
CA ASN A 46 1.09 3.49 -6.28
C ASN A 46 1.97 2.73 -7.26
N ILE A 47 3.16 2.39 -6.82
CA ILE A 47 4.14 1.62 -7.59
C ILE A 47 4.62 0.49 -6.69
N SER A 48 4.58 -0.73 -7.22
CA SER A 48 5.11 -1.91 -6.56
C SER A 48 6.14 -2.55 -7.48
N LEU A 49 7.39 -2.54 -7.06
CA LEU A 49 8.49 -3.13 -7.82
C LEU A 49 9.16 -4.20 -6.96
N VAL A 50 9.32 -5.39 -7.53
CA VAL A 50 9.95 -6.53 -6.86
C VAL A 50 11.00 -7.14 -7.79
N ASP A 51 12.20 -7.35 -7.27
CA ASP A 51 13.32 -7.96 -7.98
C ASP A 51 13.98 -9.01 -7.10
N ARG A 52 14.08 -10.25 -7.58
CA ARG A 52 14.74 -11.37 -6.89
C ARG A 52 14.15 -11.66 -5.50
N MET A 53 12.85 -11.56 -5.39
CA MET A 53 12.13 -11.86 -4.16
C MET A 53 10.80 -12.53 -4.52
N SER A 54 10.38 -13.51 -3.76
CA SER A 54 9.09 -14.17 -3.99
C SER A 54 7.94 -13.18 -3.70
N ARG A 55 6.82 -13.37 -4.41
CA ARG A 55 5.61 -12.56 -4.18
C ARG A 55 5.10 -12.72 -2.75
N ARG A 56 5.21 -13.93 -2.21
CA ARG A 56 4.80 -14.21 -0.83
C ARG A 56 5.60 -13.38 0.18
N ASP A 57 6.91 -13.33 0.01
CA ASP A 57 7.78 -12.53 0.88
C ASP A 57 7.51 -11.04 0.71
N ALA A 58 7.31 -10.59 -0.53
CA ALA A 58 6.99 -9.19 -0.81
C ALA A 58 5.70 -8.76 -0.12
N VAL A 59 4.66 -9.59 -0.14
CA VAL A 59 3.38 -9.31 0.55
C VAL A 59 3.58 -9.21 2.07
N THR A 60 4.35 -10.12 2.65
CA THR A 60 4.64 -10.12 4.08
C THR A 60 5.41 -8.86 4.50
N ILE A 61 6.40 -8.49 3.70
CA ILE A 61 7.21 -7.29 3.94
C ILE A 61 6.35 -6.02 3.79
N LEU A 62 5.49 -5.98 2.79
CA LEU A 62 4.56 -4.86 2.61
C LEU A 62 3.68 -4.67 3.86
N ALA A 63 3.13 -5.75 4.41
CA ALA A 63 2.31 -5.70 5.61
C ALA A 63 3.10 -5.16 6.82
N ARG A 64 4.34 -5.63 7.01
CA ARG A 64 5.22 -5.12 8.07
C ARG A 64 5.56 -3.65 7.89
N SER A 65 5.83 -3.25 6.65
CA SER A 65 6.14 -1.86 6.32
C SER A 65 4.96 -0.92 6.60
N VAL A 66 3.74 -1.34 6.26
CA VAL A 66 2.53 -0.58 6.56
C VAL A 66 2.35 -0.43 8.08
N LYS A 67 2.59 -1.49 8.83
CA LYS A 67 2.55 -1.43 10.30
C LYS A 67 3.52 -0.35 10.83
N ASP A 68 4.76 -0.37 10.36
CA ASP A 68 5.78 0.60 10.78
C ASP A 68 5.40 2.03 10.38
N MET A 69 4.83 2.20 9.19
CA MET A 69 4.34 3.51 8.73
C MET A 69 3.22 4.04 9.61
N LEU A 70 2.30 3.17 10.04
CA LEU A 70 1.21 3.57 10.94
C LEU A 70 1.72 3.97 12.32
N ILE A 71 2.74 3.30 12.82
CA ILE A 71 3.41 3.67 14.06
C ILE A 71 4.02 5.06 13.96
N LYS A 72 4.75 5.33 12.87
CA LYS A 72 5.39 6.63 12.63
C LYS A 72 4.37 7.75 12.43
N LEU A 73 3.26 7.48 11.73
CA LEU A 73 2.18 8.46 11.54
C LEU A 73 1.51 8.88 12.85
N ASN A 74 1.64 8.08 13.89
CA ASN A 74 1.08 8.34 15.21
C ASN A 74 2.15 8.70 16.24
N ASP A 75 3.27 9.27 15.78
CA ASP A 75 4.38 9.75 16.61
C ASP A 75 4.90 8.67 17.58
N GLU A 76 4.86 7.41 17.16
CA GLU A 76 5.31 6.25 17.94
C GLU A 76 4.53 6.07 19.27
N GLN A 77 3.32 6.64 19.36
CA GLN A 77 2.45 6.46 20.53
C GLN A 77 1.66 5.15 20.40
N PRO A 78 1.86 4.17 21.28
CA PRO A 78 1.26 2.83 21.11
C PRO A 78 -0.27 2.83 21.04
N LYS A 79 -0.93 3.66 21.83
CA LYS A 79 -2.39 3.73 21.82
C LYS A 79 -2.94 4.24 20.49
N GLY A 80 -2.37 5.32 19.97
CA GLY A 80 -2.75 5.88 18.67
C GLY A 80 -2.41 4.94 17.52
N ALA A 81 -1.24 4.31 17.58
CA ALA A 81 -0.80 3.35 16.57
C ALA A 81 -1.74 2.13 16.50
N CYS A 82 -2.12 1.56 17.64
CA CYS A 82 -3.06 0.43 17.68
C CYS A 82 -4.43 0.81 17.13
N LYS A 83 -4.93 2.00 17.46
CA LYS A 83 -6.18 2.50 16.91
C LYS A 83 -6.12 2.68 15.40
N ALA A 84 -5.02 3.21 14.89
CA ALA A 84 -4.78 3.37 13.45
C ALA A 84 -4.71 2.01 12.74
N MET A 85 -4.07 1.02 13.35
CA MET A 85 -4.01 -0.34 12.79
C MET A 85 -5.40 -0.97 12.68
N GLY A 86 -6.25 -0.80 13.70
CA GLY A 86 -7.62 -1.28 13.66
C GLY A 86 -8.42 -0.65 12.53
N LYS A 87 -8.29 0.67 12.36
CA LYS A 87 -8.95 1.40 11.28
C LYS A 87 -8.42 1.00 9.91
N PHE A 88 -7.12 0.77 9.79
CA PHE A 88 -6.51 0.27 8.55
C PHE A 88 -7.05 -1.10 8.18
N MET A 89 -7.10 -2.03 9.12
CA MET A 89 -7.61 -3.38 8.87
C MET A 89 -9.08 -3.37 8.45
N GLU A 90 -9.90 -2.51 9.04
CA GLU A 90 -11.30 -2.35 8.66
C GLU A 90 -11.42 -1.84 7.22
N ALA A 91 -10.72 -0.78 6.87
CA ALA A 91 -10.73 -0.21 5.52
C ALA A 91 -10.18 -1.19 4.48
N PHE A 92 -9.11 -1.90 4.81
CA PHE A 92 -8.53 -2.92 3.94
C PHE A 92 -9.52 -4.05 3.68
N ARG A 93 -10.16 -4.57 4.74
CA ARG A 93 -11.14 -5.64 4.62
C ARG A 93 -12.32 -5.24 3.75
N ASP A 94 -12.84 -4.03 3.94
CA ASP A 94 -13.96 -3.52 3.12
C ASP A 94 -13.58 -3.41 1.66
N GLY A 95 -12.40 -2.89 1.34
CA GLY A 95 -11.88 -2.83 -0.02
C GLY A 95 -11.63 -4.20 -0.62
N ALA A 96 -11.08 -5.13 0.15
CA ALA A 96 -10.85 -6.50 -0.29
C ALA A 96 -12.15 -7.23 -0.58
N ASN A 97 -13.18 -7.06 0.26
CA ASN A 97 -14.50 -7.65 0.04
C ASN A 97 -15.14 -7.11 -1.24
N THR A 98 -15.05 -5.81 -1.49
CA THR A 98 -15.56 -5.19 -2.71
C THR A 98 -14.87 -5.77 -3.94
N TYR A 99 -13.54 -5.86 -3.91
CA TYR A 99 -12.75 -6.45 -5.00
C TYR A 99 -13.14 -7.90 -5.26
N MET A 100 -13.28 -8.70 -4.21
CA MET A 100 -13.66 -10.11 -4.35
C MET A 100 -15.07 -10.26 -4.95
N LEU A 101 -16.02 -9.42 -4.55
CA LEU A 101 -17.37 -9.44 -5.12
C LEU A 101 -17.40 -9.06 -6.58
N GLU A 102 -16.59 -8.07 -6.98
CA GLU A 102 -16.48 -7.66 -8.38
C GLU A 102 -15.85 -8.73 -9.28
N HIS A 103 -15.05 -9.61 -8.71
CA HIS A 103 -14.31 -10.65 -9.43
C HIS A 103 -14.71 -12.08 -9.04
N ILE A 104 -15.88 -12.24 -8.43
CA ILE A 104 -16.30 -13.52 -7.87
C ILE A 104 -16.34 -14.64 -8.93
N ASP A 105 -16.82 -14.34 -10.14
CA ASP A 105 -16.92 -15.32 -11.21
C ASP A 105 -15.54 -15.81 -11.65
N GLU A 106 -14.56 -14.93 -11.76
CA GLU A 106 -13.18 -15.27 -12.10
C GLU A 106 -12.51 -16.09 -11.00
N ILE A 107 -12.76 -15.75 -9.74
CA ILE A 107 -12.20 -16.47 -8.59
C ILE A 107 -12.78 -17.89 -8.53
N MET A 108 -14.07 -18.04 -8.75
CA MET A 108 -14.74 -19.35 -8.75
C MET A 108 -14.31 -20.22 -9.93
N ALA A 109 -14.19 -19.62 -11.11
CA ALA A 109 -13.69 -20.32 -12.30
C ALA A 109 -12.26 -20.82 -12.12
N GLY A 110 -11.38 -19.99 -11.51
CA GLY A 110 -10.02 -20.38 -11.19
C GLY A 110 -9.94 -21.56 -10.24
N LYS A 111 -10.81 -21.63 -9.24
CA LYS A 111 -10.90 -22.77 -8.32
C LYS A 111 -11.35 -24.06 -9.02
N GLU A 112 -12.29 -23.96 -9.94
CA GLU A 112 -12.72 -25.11 -10.75
C GLU A 112 -11.61 -25.62 -11.63
N ASP A 113 -10.88 -24.75 -12.29
CA ASP A 113 -9.72 -25.09 -13.11
C ASP A 113 -8.62 -25.78 -12.29
N GLU A 114 -8.34 -25.30 -11.10
CA GLU A 114 -7.40 -25.93 -10.18
C GLU A 114 -7.84 -27.36 -9.79
N LYS A 115 -9.12 -27.59 -9.58
CA LYS A 115 -9.67 -28.89 -9.28
C LYS A 115 -9.54 -29.87 -10.47
N HIS A 116 -9.63 -29.36 -11.69
CA HIS A 116 -9.51 -30.19 -12.89
C HIS A 116 -8.07 -30.57 -13.22
N VAL A 117 -7.11 -29.76 -12.80
CA VAL A 117 -5.68 -30.02 -13.00
C VAL A 117 -5.13 -31.08 -12.02
N HIS A 118 -5.79 -31.26 -10.92
CA HIS A 118 -5.43 -32.24 -9.91
C HIS A 118 -6.27 -33.52 -10.06
#